data_c023f7c431c902062cba7722f4ce0391
#
_entry.id   c023f7c431c902062cba7722f4ce0391
#
_cell.length_a   1.000
_cell.length_b   1.000
_cell.length_c   1.000
_cell.angle_alpha   90.00
_cell.angle_beta   90.00
_cell.angle_gamma   90.00
#
_symmetry.space_group_name_H-M   'P 1'
#
loop_
_entity.id
_entity.type
_entity.pdbx_description
1 polymer ?
#
loop_
_entity_poly.entity_id
_entity_poly.type
_entity_poly.pdbx_seq_one_letter_code
_entity_poly.pdbx_strand_id
1 'polypeptide(L)'
;MLALLAGVYLALRRHNGFSSDVIPPVALRRWTAAFLVMAALSHVWWYVLGIYWLTDDRLVRNIVAVTLDHVLLVPLVIALLLRMLQDRRRRLWPWVLTQVPIALSAAVGIIMHDAFYGFDLPTYWQVAVMALFLLYYIRALLQYGRWLHDNYADLKHKEVWQSLLFVIALFVIYETYFTNPGEMAREYLSQFFTIAIVAFLVWRVENLQQLDDSEECADEAPSEDQLVDDQPVSDDDPDATETASKNSFLTFTIPTNIGVLLSKHCEGAELYLQHDLTLAQLSERIGTNRTYLSSYLAQQGITYNSYINGLRIDHFEHLFLKAVASDHPFTAKQLAYKCGFSSYSTFAAAFKLFKGQSVTAWMKENTPPREEA
;
A
#
# COMPACT_ATOMS: atom_id res chain seq x y z
N MET A 1 -14.06 -18.58 -17.09
CA MET A 1 -14.29 -17.53 -18.13
C MET A 1 -14.17 -16.12 -17.57
N LEU A 2 -14.90 -15.72 -16.50
CA LEU A 2 -14.86 -14.35 -15.94
C LEU A 2 -13.43 -13.89 -15.56
N ALA A 3 -12.67 -14.72 -14.84
CA ALA A 3 -11.29 -14.43 -14.45
C ALA A 3 -10.37 -14.24 -15.67
N LEU A 4 -10.52 -15.07 -16.71
CA LEU A 4 -9.75 -14.94 -17.95
C LEU A 4 -10.05 -13.63 -18.67
N LEU A 5 -11.33 -13.29 -18.83
CA LEU A 5 -11.74 -12.01 -19.45
C LEU A 5 -11.22 -10.81 -18.67
N ALA A 6 -11.31 -10.83 -17.35
CA ALA A 6 -10.78 -9.77 -16.49
C ALA A 6 -9.24 -9.68 -16.58
N GLY A 7 -8.54 -10.82 -16.62
CA GLY A 7 -7.09 -10.86 -16.80
C GLY A 7 -6.66 -10.28 -18.14
N VAL A 8 -7.32 -10.66 -19.24
CA VAL A 8 -7.07 -10.11 -20.58
C VAL A 8 -7.38 -8.60 -20.62
N TYR A 9 -8.51 -8.18 -20.03
CA TYR A 9 -8.87 -6.77 -19.92
C TYR A 9 -7.76 -5.96 -19.25
N LEU A 10 -7.28 -6.39 -18.05
CA LEU A 10 -6.20 -5.72 -17.35
C LEU A 10 -4.86 -5.75 -18.11
N ALA A 11 -4.58 -6.81 -18.86
CA ALA A 11 -3.35 -6.92 -19.64
C ALA A 11 -3.33 -5.96 -20.85
N LEU A 12 -4.43 -5.86 -21.58
CA LEU A 12 -4.50 -5.15 -22.87
C LEU A 12 -4.88 -3.67 -22.72
N ARG A 13 -5.62 -3.31 -21.69
CA ARG A 13 -6.11 -1.94 -21.54
C ARG A 13 -5.01 -0.98 -21.10
N ARG A 14 -4.94 0.19 -21.74
CA ARG A 14 -3.94 1.23 -21.48
C ARG A 14 -4.45 2.34 -20.56
N HIS A 15 -5.76 2.62 -20.57
CA HIS A 15 -6.38 3.72 -19.82
C HIS A 15 -7.28 3.18 -18.70
N ASN A 16 -7.46 3.97 -17.61
CA ASN A 16 -8.36 3.66 -16.51
C ASN A 16 -9.83 3.66 -16.99
N GLY A 17 -10.62 2.70 -16.54
CA GLY A 17 -12.01 2.55 -16.94
C GLY A 17 -13.01 3.20 -16.01
N PHE A 18 -12.62 3.52 -14.78
CA PHE A 18 -13.50 4.06 -13.76
C PHE A 18 -13.26 5.54 -13.49
N SER A 19 -12.02 6.01 -13.64
CA SER A 19 -11.66 7.41 -13.41
C SER A 19 -10.53 7.81 -14.35
N SER A 20 -10.71 8.94 -15.05
CA SER A 20 -9.67 9.51 -15.92
C SER A 20 -8.48 10.05 -15.14
N ASP A 21 -8.69 10.39 -13.88
CA ASP A 21 -7.72 11.13 -13.06
C ASP A 21 -6.77 10.21 -12.28
N VAL A 22 -7.03 8.87 -12.26
CA VAL A 22 -6.24 7.88 -11.56
C VAL A 22 -5.44 7.05 -12.56
N ILE A 23 -4.12 7.09 -12.44
CA ILE A 23 -3.21 6.27 -13.25
C ILE A 23 -2.82 5.04 -12.42
N PRO A 24 -3.29 3.82 -12.80
CA PRO A 24 -3.00 2.61 -12.06
C PRO A 24 -1.54 2.18 -12.18
N PRO A 25 -0.93 1.58 -11.13
CA PRO A 25 0.43 1.04 -11.20
C PRO A 25 0.53 -0.07 -12.25
N VAL A 26 1.40 0.11 -13.25
CA VAL A 26 1.57 -0.85 -14.35
C VAL A 26 2.01 -2.22 -13.85
N ALA A 27 2.91 -2.26 -12.86
CA ALA A 27 3.37 -3.51 -12.25
C ALA A 27 2.21 -4.27 -11.59
N LEU A 28 1.40 -3.59 -10.78
CA LEU A 28 0.23 -4.20 -10.12
C LEU A 28 -0.75 -4.76 -11.14
N ARG A 29 -1.05 -4.00 -12.19
CA ARG A 29 -1.95 -4.43 -13.27
C ARG A 29 -1.46 -5.70 -13.95
N ARG A 30 -0.15 -5.80 -14.26
CA ARG A 30 0.45 -6.99 -14.89
C ARG A 30 0.41 -8.21 -13.96
N TRP A 31 0.74 -8.05 -12.68
CA TRP A 31 0.71 -9.15 -11.72
C TRP A 31 -0.72 -9.63 -11.44
N THR A 32 -1.70 -8.71 -11.38
CA THR A 32 -3.12 -9.06 -11.24
C THR A 32 -3.63 -9.80 -12.48
N ALA A 33 -3.28 -9.34 -13.68
CA ALA A 33 -3.63 -10.02 -14.91
C ALA A 33 -3.03 -11.45 -14.95
N ALA A 34 -1.75 -11.61 -14.60
CA ALA A 34 -1.09 -12.90 -14.53
C ALA A 34 -1.79 -13.85 -13.54
N PHE A 35 -2.14 -13.35 -12.34
CA PHE A 35 -2.89 -14.13 -11.35
C PHE A 35 -4.25 -14.59 -11.86
N LEU A 36 -5.05 -13.70 -12.48
CA LEU A 36 -6.38 -14.02 -12.98
C LEU A 36 -6.34 -15.00 -14.16
N VAL A 37 -5.37 -14.85 -15.05
CA VAL A 37 -5.15 -15.80 -16.16
C VAL A 37 -4.72 -17.16 -15.62
N MET A 38 -3.78 -17.19 -14.68
CA MET A 38 -3.29 -18.42 -14.08
C MET A 38 -4.39 -19.14 -13.27
N ALA A 39 -5.23 -18.39 -12.54
CA ALA A 39 -6.39 -18.96 -11.85
C ALA A 39 -7.42 -19.55 -12.82
N ALA A 40 -7.59 -18.97 -13.99
CA ALA A 40 -8.44 -19.56 -15.04
C ALA A 40 -7.79 -20.82 -15.67
N LEU A 41 -6.46 -20.82 -15.86
CA LEU A 41 -5.71 -21.97 -16.35
C LEU A 41 -5.69 -23.13 -15.35
N SER A 42 -5.77 -22.86 -14.03
CA SER A 42 -5.91 -23.89 -13.01
C SER A 42 -7.07 -24.85 -13.33
N HIS A 43 -8.21 -24.33 -13.78
CA HIS A 43 -9.34 -25.18 -14.17
C HIS A 43 -9.02 -26.06 -15.41
N VAL A 44 -8.12 -25.62 -16.29
CA VAL A 44 -7.75 -26.38 -17.48
C VAL A 44 -6.93 -27.62 -17.07
N TRP A 45 -5.89 -27.48 -16.24
CA TRP A 45 -5.13 -28.66 -15.84
C TRP A 45 -5.91 -29.60 -14.93
N TRP A 46 -6.79 -29.10 -14.06
CA TRP A 46 -7.70 -29.97 -13.31
C TRP A 46 -8.60 -30.78 -14.23
N TYR A 47 -9.14 -30.15 -15.29
CA TYR A 47 -9.94 -30.84 -16.29
C TYR A 47 -9.11 -31.84 -17.07
N VAL A 48 -7.95 -31.44 -17.61
CA VAL A 48 -7.07 -32.30 -18.42
C VAL A 48 -6.56 -33.50 -17.61
N LEU A 49 -6.08 -33.28 -16.39
CA LEU A 49 -5.63 -34.38 -15.52
C LEU A 49 -6.80 -35.26 -15.09
N GLY A 50 -8.00 -34.70 -14.94
CA GLY A 50 -9.21 -35.42 -14.58
C GLY A 50 -9.67 -36.44 -15.63
N ILE A 51 -9.32 -36.25 -16.92
CA ILE A 51 -9.66 -37.19 -18.02
C ILE A 51 -8.57 -38.21 -18.29
N TYR A 52 -7.78 -38.59 -17.31
CA TYR A 52 -6.75 -39.66 -17.40
C TYR A 52 -5.61 -39.38 -18.43
N TRP A 53 -5.36 -38.11 -18.73
CA TRP A 53 -4.35 -37.76 -19.71
C TRP A 53 -2.91 -38.09 -19.26
N LEU A 54 -2.59 -37.89 -17.99
CA LEU A 54 -1.25 -38.11 -17.44
C LEU A 54 -1.06 -39.55 -16.93
N THR A 55 -2.01 -40.06 -16.18
CA THR A 55 -2.00 -41.40 -15.57
C THR A 55 -3.41 -41.79 -15.15
N ASP A 56 -3.67 -43.11 -15.06
CA ASP A 56 -4.91 -43.66 -14.52
C ASP A 56 -5.03 -43.52 -13.00
N ASP A 57 -3.89 -43.25 -12.33
CA ASP A 57 -3.85 -43.11 -10.90
C ASP A 57 -4.45 -41.77 -10.44
N ARG A 58 -5.60 -41.87 -9.76
CA ARG A 58 -6.32 -40.72 -9.23
C ARG A 58 -5.54 -39.95 -8.16
N LEU A 59 -4.76 -40.63 -7.33
CA LEU A 59 -3.95 -40.00 -6.28
C LEU A 59 -2.85 -39.13 -6.91
N VAL A 60 -2.10 -39.70 -7.85
CA VAL A 60 -1.02 -38.97 -8.56
C VAL A 60 -1.57 -37.74 -9.28
N ARG A 61 -2.70 -37.86 -9.98
CA ARG A 61 -3.33 -36.73 -10.65
C ARG A 61 -3.67 -35.59 -9.66
N ASN A 62 -4.27 -35.92 -8.51
CA ASN A 62 -4.62 -34.92 -7.50
C ASN A 62 -3.38 -34.27 -6.90
N ILE A 63 -2.33 -35.05 -6.58
CA ILE A 63 -1.07 -34.49 -6.06
C ILE A 63 -0.46 -33.49 -7.07
N VAL A 64 -0.40 -33.86 -8.35
CA VAL A 64 0.15 -32.98 -9.40
C VAL A 64 -0.68 -31.70 -9.54
N ALA A 65 -2.02 -31.80 -9.61
CA ALA A 65 -2.89 -30.65 -9.78
C ALA A 65 -2.81 -29.69 -8.58
N VAL A 66 -2.87 -30.21 -7.35
CA VAL A 66 -2.74 -29.41 -6.13
C VAL A 66 -1.36 -28.74 -6.04
N THR A 67 -0.30 -29.47 -6.41
CA THR A 67 1.06 -28.91 -6.41
C THR A 67 1.21 -27.78 -7.42
N LEU A 68 0.66 -27.93 -8.63
CA LEU A 68 0.66 -26.88 -9.64
C LEU A 68 -0.05 -25.63 -9.13
N ASP A 69 -1.21 -25.78 -8.49
CA ASP A 69 -1.93 -24.64 -7.91
C ASP A 69 -1.09 -23.92 -6.83
N HIS A 70 -0.46 -24.66 -5.93
CA HIS A 70 0.36 -24.04 -4.88
C HIS A 70 1.60 -23.35 -5.44
N VAL A 71 2.35 -24.02 -6.32
CA VAL A 71 3.60 -23.48 -6.87
C VAL A 71 3.37 -22.29 -7.79
N LEU A 72 2.22 -22.22 -8.47
CA LEU A 72 1.92 -21.14 -9.42
C LEU A 72 1.07 -20.02 -8.81
N LEU A 73 -0.04 -20.35 -8.13
CA LEU A 73 -0.98 -19.32 -7.66
C LEU A 73 -0.50 -18.61 -6.38
N VAL A 74 0.10 -19.34 -5.43
CA VAL A 74 0.52 -18.71 -4.16
C VAL A 74 1.57 -17.63 -4.36
N PRO A 75 2.65 -17.83 -5.14
CA PRO A 75 3.60 -16.75 -5.44
C PRO A 75 2.99 -15.56 -6.15
N LEU A 76 2.01 -15.80 -7.06
CA LEU A 76 1.33 -14.72 -7.77
C LEU A 76 0.46 -13.87 -6.84
N VAL A 77 -0.27 -14.50 -5.91
CA VAL A 77 -1.03 -13.79 -4.86
C VAL A 77 -0.10 -12.94 -4.01
N ILE A 78 1.00 -13.52 -3.55
CA ILE A 78 2.00 -12.81 -2.73
C ILE A 78 2.60 -11.64 -3.52
N ALA A 79 2.97 -11.86 -4.79
CA ALA A 79 3.49 -10.81 -5.64
C ALA A 79 2.48 -9.66 -5.82
N LEU A 80 1.22 -9.98 -6.10
CA LEU A 80 0.14 -9.02 -6.24
C LEU A 80 -0.03 -8.19 -4.97
N LEU A 81 -0.12 -8.82 -3.80
CA LEU A 81 -0.28 -8.13 -2.52
C LEU A 81 0.91 -7.23 -2.19
N LEU A 82 2.14 -7.71 -2.42
CA LEU A 82 3.34 -6.91 -2.15
C LEU A 82 3.51 -5.76 -3.15
N ARG A 83 3.01 -5.90 -4.39
CA ARG A 83 3.02 -4.82 -5.39
C ARG A 83 1.94 -3.77 -5.18
N MET A 84 0.93 -4.03 -4.35
CA MET A 84 0.01 -2.98 -3.89
C MET A 84 0.69 -1.98 -2.96
N LEU A 85 1.74 -2.40 -2.24
CA LEU A 85 2.52 -1.56 -1.33
C LEU A 85 3.64 -0.87 -2.12
N GLN A 86 3.51 0.44 -2.35
CA GLN A 86 4.38 1.20 -3.25
C GLN A 86 5.49 1.99 -2.51
N ASP A 87 5.67 1.77 -1.19
CA ASP A 87 6.68 2.47 -0.39
C ASP A 87 8.12 2.02 -0.68
N ARG A 88 8.30 0.76 -1.07
CA ARG A 88 9.61 0.16 -1.39
C ARG A 88 9.46 -1.14 -2.16
N ARG A 89 10.50 -1.55 -2.90
CA ARG A 89 10.56 -2.87 -3.56
C ARG A 89 10.79 -3.97 -2.55
N ARG A 90 9.79 -4.84 -2.36
CA ARG A 90 9.91 -6.02 -1.50
C ARG A 90 10.36 -7.23 -2.30
N ARG A 91 11.29 -8.00 -1.74
CA ARG A 91 11.83 -9.21 -2.37
C ARG A 91 10.78 -10.32 -2.36
N LEU A 92 10.52 -10.93 -3.52
CA LEU A 92 9.55 -12.03 -3.69
C LEU A 92 10.19 -13.40 -3.49
N TRP A 93 11.50 -13.53 -3.78
CA TRP A 93 12.18 -14.82 -3.79
C TRP A 93 12.08 -15.62 -2.48
N PRO A 94 12.11 -15.04 -1.24
CA PRO A 94 11.95 -15.83 -0.03
C PRO A 94 10.61 -16.57 0.02
N TRP A 95 9.56 -15.94 -0.47
CA TRP A 95 8.21 -16.51 -0.51
C TRP A 95 8.05 -17.57 -1.60
N VAL A 96 8.73 -17.43 -2.73
CA VAL A 96 8.80 -18.46 -3.76
C VAL A 96 9.49 -19.72 -3.23
N LEU A 97 10.58 -19.56 -2.46
CA LEU A 97 11.29 -20.68 -1.84
C LEU A 97 10.43 -21.46 -0.85
N THR A 98 9.43 -20.85 -0.22
CA THR A 98 8.50 -21.58 0.67
C THR A 98 7.67 -22.64 -0.06
N GLN A 99 7.60 -22.61 -1.39
CA GLN A 99 6.89 -23.62 -2.18
C GLN A 99 7.76 -24.86 -2.47
N VAL A 100 9.08 -24.79 -2.27
CA VAL A 100 9.99 -25.92 -2.52
C VAL A 100 9.66 -27.15 -1.66
N PRO A 101 9.41 -27.04 -0.33
CA PRO A 101 9.00 -28.18 0.47
C PRO A 101 7.71 -28.85 -0.01
N ILE A 102 6.76 -28.07 -0.54
CA ILE A 102 5.51 -28.60 -1.11
C ILE A 102 5.80 -29.41 -2.37
N ALA A 103 6.61 -28.87 -3.28
CA ALA A 103 6.99 -29.57 -4.49
C ALA A 103 7.79 -30.85 -4.21
N LEU A 104 8.70 -30.80 -3.21
CA LEU A 104 9.45 -31.99 -2.77
C LEU A 104 8.56 -33.05 -2.14
N SER A 105 7.60 -32.63 -1.27
CA SER A 105 6.66 -33.56 -0.64
C SER A 105 5.76 -34.22 -1.67
N ALA A 106 5.35 -33.49 -2.72
CA ALA A 106 4.58 -34.02 -3.84
C ALA A 106 5.39 -35.09 -4.61
N ALA A 107 6.67 -34.81 -4.90
CA ALA A 107 7.56 -35.77 -5.57
C ALA A 107 7.74 -37.04 -4.72
N VAL A 108 7.95 -36.90 -3.41
CA VAL A 108 8.03 -38.05 -2.49
C VAL A 108 6.69 -38.80 -2.44
N GLY A 109 5.54 -38.10 -2.40
CA GLY A 109 4.22 -38.73 -2.41
C GLY A 109 3.94 -39.54 -3.67
N ILE A 110 4.42 -39.10 -4.82
CA ILE A 110 4.32 -39.85 -6.09
C ILE A 110 5.20 -41.12 -6.07
N ILE A 111 6.41 -41.03 -5.52
CA ILE A 111 7.36 -42.14 -5.46
C ILE A 111 6.93 -43.20 -4.45
N MET A 112 6.45 -42.78 -3.27
CA MET A 112 6.15 -43.64 -2.12
C MET A 112 4.68 -44.02 -1.99
N HIS A 113 3.92 -43.89 -3.03
CA HIS A 113 2.48 -44.06 -3.25
C HIS A 113 1.64 -44.61 -2.05
N ASP A 114 1.98 -45.75 -1.48
CA ASP A 114 1.20 -46.40 -0.39
C ASP A 114 1.58 -45.94 1.01
N ALA A 115 2.80 -45.39 1.20
CA ALA A 115 3.29 -44.96 2.51
C ALA A 115 2.92 -43.52 2.87
N PHE A 116 2.32 -42.77 1.92
CA PHE A 116 2.06 -41.33 2.08
C PHE A 116 0.65 -41.02 2.63
N TYR A 117 -0.18 -42.04 2.78
CA TYR A 117 -1.53 -41.87 3.35
C TYR A 117 -1.44 -41.49 4.85
N GLY A 118 -1.75 -40.23 5.17
CA GLY A 118 -1.76 -39.72 6.54
C GLY A 118 -0.65 -38.75 6.90
N PHE A 119 0.19 -38.34 5.94
CA PHE A 119 1.24 -37.38 6.18
C PHE A 119 0.77 -35.96 5.81
N ASP A 120 0.17 -35.24 6.78
CA ASP A 120 -0.39 -33.89 6.58
C ASP A 120 0.67 -32.76 6.59
N LEU A 121 1.96 -33.10 6.52
CA LEU A 121 3.04 -32.12 6.59
C LEU A 121 2.92 -30.97 5.57
N PRO A 122 2.60 -31.21 4.28
CA PRO A 122 2.40 -30.12 3.32
C PRO A 122 1.30 -29.14 3.73
N THR A 123 0.20 -29.66 4.28
CA THR A 123 -0.93 -28.86 4.77
C THR A 123 -0.52 -27.98 5.95
N TYR A 124 0.12 -28.56 6.98
CA TYR A 124 0.62 -27.77 8.12
C TYR A 124 1.68 -26.76 7.71
N TRP A 125 2.58 -27.14 6.79
CA TRP A 125 3.56 -26.21 6.23
C TRP A 125 2.90 -25.04 5.53
N GLN A 126 1.89 -25.29 4.69
CA GLN A 126 1.18 -24.21 3.97
C GLN A 126 0.45 -23.29 4.93
N VAL A 127 -0.23 -23.82 5.95
CA VAL A 127 -0.89 -23.01 6.99
C VAL A 127 0.14 -22.15 7.74
N ALA A 128 1.28 -22.70 8.10
CA ALA A 128 2.36 -21.95 8.76
C ALA A 128 2.91 -20.83 7.87
N VAL A 129 3.14 -21.09 6.59
CA VAL A 129 3.58 -20.07 5.60
C VAL A 129 2.52 -18.99 5.44
N MET A 130 1.24 -19.35 5.34
CA MET A 130 0.14 -18.38 5.24
C MET A 130 0.06 -17.49 6.48
N ALA A 131 0.14 -18.07 7.68
CA ALA A 131 0.14 -17.31 8.93
C ALA A 131 1.35 -16.36 9.03
N LEU A 132 2.54 -16.85 8.68
CA LEU A 132 3.76 -16.03 8.65
C LEU A 132 3.65 -14.88 7.64
N PHE A 133 3.13 -15.16 6.45
CA PHE A 133 2.91 -14.13 5.43
C PHE A 133 1.88 -13.10 5.90
N LEU A 134 0.78 -13.52 6.52
CA LEU A 134 -0.24 -12.62 7.05
C LEU A 134 0.34 -11.66 8.10
N LEU A 135 1.12 -12.17 9.04
CA LEU A 135 1.81 -11.35 10.05
C LEU A 135 2.78 -10.35 9.41
N TYR A 136 3.57 -10.81 8.44
CA TYR A 136 4.45 -9.95 7.66
C TYR A 136 3.68 -8.87 6.90
N TYR A 137 2.58 -9.26 6.24
CA TYR A 137 1.77 -8.35 5.44
C TYR A 137 1.06 -7.27 6.29
N ILE A 138 0.54 -7.65 7.47
CA ILE A 138 -0.04 -6.68 8.43
C ILE A 138 1.01 -5.65 8.86
N ARG A 139 2.22 -6.11 9.23
CA ARG A 139 3.33 -5.19 9.55
C ARG A 139 3.69 -4.28 8.38
N ALA A 140 3.73 -4.84 7.19
CA ALA A 140 4.03 -4.09 5.97
C ALA A 140 2.95 -3.04 5.66
N LEU A 141 1.66 -3.36 5.87
CA LEU A 141 0.55 -2.42 5.74
C LEU A 141 0.63 -1.27 6.74
N LEU A 142 0.92 -1.57 8.01
CA LEU A 142 1.08 -0.54 9.05
C LEU A 142 2.26 0.38 8.74
N GLN A 143 3.36 -0.17 8.23
CA GLN A 143 4.52 0.61 7.81
C GLN A 143 4.20 1.49 6.59
N TYR A 144 3.52 0.92 5.59
CA TYR A 144 3.06 1.65 4.41
C TYR A 144 2.11 2.79 4.78
N GLY A 145 1.15 2.55 5.69
CA GLY A 145 0.23 3.58 6.17
C GLY A 145 0.96 4.76 6.81
N ARG A 146 1.95 4.50 7.69
CA ARG A 146 2.78 5.55 8.28
C ARG A 146 3.56 6.33 7.22
N TRP A 147 4.25 5.60 6.35
CA TRP A 147 5.00 6.21 5.24
C TRP A 147 4.09 7.09 4.37
N LEU A 148 2.85 6.67 4.12
CA LEU A 148 1.89 7.44 3.33
C LEU A 148 1.53 8.78 4.00
N HIS A 149 1.27 8.77 5.32
CA HIS A 149 1.01 9.99 6.10
C HIS A 149 2.23 10.92 6.19
N ASP A 150 3.44 10.36 6.14
CA ASP A 150 4.68 11.13 6.20
C ASP A 150 5.04 11.75 4.83
N ASN A 151 4.40 11.35 3.74
CA ASN A 151 4.81 11.79 2.40
C ASN A 151 3.71 12.46 1.57
N TYR A 152 2.44 12.24 1.92
CA TYR A 152 1.31 12.72 1.12
C TYR A 152 0.28 13.45 1.98
N ALA A 153 -0.16 14.61 1.51
CA ALA A 153 -1.23 15.37 2.14
C ALA A 153 -2.61 14.77 1.81
N ASP A 154 -2.81 14.23 0.60
CA ASP A 154 -4.03 13.55 0.18
C ASP A 154 -3.79 12.03 0.06
N LEU A 155 -4.55 11.25 0.82
CA LEU A 155 -4.44 9.79 0.89
C LEU A 155 -5.45 9.08 -0.01
N LYS A 156 -6.37 9.81 -0.65
CA LYS A 156 -7.39 9.25 -1.53
C LYS A 156 -6.73 8.49 -2.68
N HIS A 157 -7.22 7.28 -2.96
CA HIS A 157 -6.67 6.36 -3.97
C HIS A 157 -5.24 5.84 -3.71
N LYS A 158 -4.64 6.15 -2.55
CA LYS A 158 -3.28 5.72 -2.17
C LYS A 158 -3.29 4.63 -1.09
N GLU A 159 -4.31 4.62 -0.22
CA GLU A 159 -4.44 3.62 0.85
C GLU A 159 -4.74 2.23 0.31
N VAL A 160 -4.16 1.20 0.93
CA VAL A 160 -4.30 -0.21 0.50
C VAL A 160 -4.85 -1.15 1.59
N TRP A 161 -5.41 -0.62 2.69
CA TRP A 161 -5.94 -1.44 3.78
C TRP A 161 -7.04 -2.42 3.34
N GLN A 162 -7.79 -2.08 2.27
CA GLN A 162 -8.83 -2.96 1.70
C GLN A 162 -8.26 -4.29 1.18
N SER A 163 -6.95 -4.35 0.87
CA SER A 163 -6.29 -5.59 0.49
C SER A 163 -6.30 -6.64 1.59
N LEU A 164 -6.47 -6.25 2.85
CA LEU A 164 -6.65 -7.18 3.96
C LEU A 164 -7.96 -7.97 3.83
N LEU A 165 -9.02 -7.34 3.32
CA LEU A 165 -10.29 -8.03 3.03
C LEU A 165 -10.10 -9.12 1.98
N PHE A 166 -9.26 -8.87 0.98
CA PHE A 166 -8.91 -9.87 -0.03
C PHE A 166 -8.16 -11.05 0.58
N VAL A 167 -7.20 -10.80 1.49
CA VAL A 167 -6.49 -11.87 2.20
C VAL A 167 -7.44 -12.70 3.06
N ILE A 168 -8.38 -12.05 3.77
CA ILE A 168 -9.41 -12.73 4.55
C ILE A 168 -10.30 -13.59 3.65
N ALA A 169 -10.73 -13.06 2.49
CA ALA A 169 -11.53 -13.82 1.52
C ALA A 169 -10.79 -15.07 1.02
N LEU A 170 -9.50 -14.96 0.71
CA LEU A 170 -8.67 -16.10 0.33
C LEU A 170 -8.56 -17.16 1.44
N PHE A 171 -8.44 -16.71 2.70
CA PHE A 171 -8.41 -17.62 3.84
C PHE A 171 -9.76 -18.35 4.01
N VAL A 172 -10.89 -17.65 3.90
CA VAL A 172 -12.22 -18.26 3.96
C VAL A 172 -12.42 -19.29 2.83
N ILE A 173 -11.93 -19.01 1.62
CA ILE A 173 -11.95 -19.96 0.51
C ILE A 173 -11.16 -21.22 0.87
N TYR A 174 -9.94 -21.05 1.36
CA TYR A 174 -9.08 -22.16 1.77
C TYR A 174 -9.78 -23.04 2.81
N GLU A 175 -10.34 -22.47 3.87
CA GLU A 175 -11.09 -23.16 4.90
C GLU A 175 -12.35 -23.87 4.34
N THR A 176 -13.05 -23.26 3.38
CA THR A 176 -14.22 -23.88 2.73
C THR A 176 -13.82 -25.15 1.98
N TYR A 177 -12.65 -25.16 1.31
CA TYR A 177 -12.14 -26.36 0.65
C TYR A 177 -11.71 -27.44 1.64
N PHE A 178 -11.10 -27.02 2.77
CA PHE A 178 -10.63 -27.95 3.80
C PHE A 178 -11.77 -28.61 4.58
N THR A 179 -12.79 -27.85 4.96
CA THR A 179 -13.94 -28.33 5.76
C THR A 179 -14.94 -29.17 4.97
N ASN A 180 -14.87 -29.14 3.64
CA ASN A 180 -15.71 -29.89 2.70
C ASN A 180 -17.21 -29.85 3.04
N PRO A 181 -17.88 -28.68 2.91
CA PRO A 181 -19.28 -28.48 3.33
C PRO A 181 -20.31 -29.20 2.45
N GLY A 182 -19.86 -30.07 1.56
CA GLY A 182 -20.68 -30.76 0.55
C GLY A 182 -20.48 -30.19 -0.86
N GLU A 183 -20.69 -31.02 -1.86
CA GLU A 183 -20.37 -30.68 -3.26
C GLU A 183 -21.11 -29.44 -3.77
N MET A 184 -22.43 -29.38 -3.56
CA MET A 184 -23.24 -28.23 -4.02
C MET A 184 -22.86 -26.93 -3.30
N ALA A 185 -22.70 -26.97 -1.98
CA ALA A 185 -22.33 -25.78 -1.20
C ALA A 185 -20.95 -25.27 -1.62
N ARG A 186 -19.97 -26.16 -1.82
CA ARG A 186 -18.64 -25.84 -2.30
C ARG A 186 -18.65 -25.20 -3.69
N GLU A 187 -19.47 -25.70 -4.61
CA GLU A 187 -19.58 -25.16 -5.97
C GLU A 187 -20.14 -23.73 -5.96
N TYR A 188 -21.26 -23.49 -5.28
CA TYR A 188 -21.85 -22.15 -5.19
C TYR A 188 -20.95 -21.16 -4.46
N LEU A 189 -20.31 -21.57 -3.37
CA LEU A 189 -19.35 -20.73 -2.65
C LEU A 189 -18.14 -20.38 -3.53
N SER A 190 -17.59 -21.35 -4.27
CA SER A 190 -16.49 -21.13 -5.19
C SER A 190 -16.86 -20.13 -6.28
N GLN A 191 -18.05 -20.23 -6.86
CA GLN A 191 -18.53 -19.27 -7.87
C GLN A 191 -18.71 -17.88 -7.28
N PHE A 192 -19.32 -17.77 -6.11
CA PHE A 192 -19.51 -16.50 -5.41
C PHE A 192 -18.16 -15.81 -5.11
N PHE A 193 -17.22 -16.55 -4.51
CA PHE A 193 -15.91 -16.00 -4.20
C PHE A 193 -15.11 -15.63 -5.45
N THR A 194 -15.22 -16.41 -6.52
CA THR A 194 -14.57 -16.08 -7.80
C THR A 194 -15.07 -14.74 -8.33
N ILE A 195 -16.38 -14.52 -8.34
CA ILE A 195 -16.98 -13.25 -8.77
C ILE A 195 -16.52 -12.11 -7.86
N ALA A 196 -16.60 -12.30 -6.54
CA ALA A 196 -16.21 -11.28 -5.56
C ALA A 196 -14.71 -10.90 -5.68
N ILE A 197 -13.81 -11.88 -5.84
CA ILE A 197 -12.39 -11.67 -6.01
C ILE A 197 -12.09 -10.94 -7.32
N VAL A 198 -12.66 -11.37 -8.43
CA VAL A 198 -12.45 -10.71 -9.73
C VAL A 198 -12.93 -9.27 -9.68
N ALA A 199 -14.15 -9.03 -9.16
CA ALA A 199 -14.70 -7.69 -9.02
C ALA A 199 -13.81 -6.80 -8.11
N PHE A 200 -13.37 -7.34 -6.95
CA PHE A 200 -12.49 -6.63 -6.03
C PHE A 200 -11.15 -6.28 -6.68
N LEU A 201 -10.50 -7.23 -7.36
CA LEU A 201 -9.19 -7.02 -7.95
C LEU A 201 -9.24 -6.03 -9.11
N VAL A 202 -10.24 -6.10 -9.98
CA VAL A 202 -10.42 -5.12 -11.06
C VAL A 202 -10.68 -3.73 -10.47
N TRP A 203 -11.63 -3.63 -9.53
CA TRP A 203 -11.91 -2.37 -8.85
C TRP A 203 -10.65 -1.81 -8.15
N ARG A 204 -9.89 -2.67 -7.47
CA ARG A 204 -8.70 -2.25 -6.71
C ARG A 204 -7.59 -1.73 -7.62
N VAL A 205 -7.30 -2.45 -8.71
CA VAL A 205 -6.29 -2.04 -9.68
C VAL A 205 -6.63 -0.70 -10.30
N GLU A 206 -7.89 -0.50 -10.68
CA GLU A 206 -8.33 0.74 -11.35
C GLU A 206 -8.43 1.94 -10.38
N ASN A 207 -8.62 1.70 -9.07
CA ASN A 207 -8.73 2.77 -8.07
C ASN A 207 -7.44 3.07 -7.30
N LEU A 208 -6.36 2.31 -7.52
CA LEU A 208 -5.08 2.59 -6.88
C LEU A 208 -4.24 3.51 -7.78
N GLN A 209 -3.87 4.67 -7.25
CA GLN A 209 -3.01 5.61 -7.95
C GLN A 209 -1.55 5.14 -7.91
N GLN A 210 -0.86 5.22 -9.03
CA GLN A 210 0.58 5.08 -9.06
C GLN A 210 1.22 6.24 -8.31
N LEU A 211 2.09 5.93 -7.37
CA LEU A 211 2.90 6.91 -6.66
C LEU A 211 4.19 7.12 -7.44
N ASP A 212 4.68 8.35 -7.46
CA ASP A 212 5.97 8.67 -8.08
C ASP A 212 7.07 7.87 -7.41
N ASP A 213 7.99 7.34 -8.20
CA ASP A 213 8.96 6.33 -7.80
C ASP A 213 9.71 6.76 -6.53
N SER A 214 9.40 6.07 -5.45
CA SER A 214 10.14 6.16 -4.18
C SER A 214 11.54 5.54 -4.27
N GLU A 215 11.93 5.03 -5.44
CA GLU A 215 13.19 4.29 -5.62
C GLU A 215 14.41 5.20 -5.73
N GLU A 216 14.27 6.39 -6.28
CA GLU A 216 15.39 7.35 -6.34
C GLU A 216 15.79 7.91 -4.96
N CYS A 217 14.93 7.80 -3.95
CA CYS A 217 15.19 8.35 -2.62
C CYS A 217 15.68 7.32 -1.58
N ALA A 218 15.72 6.02 -1.91
CA ALA A 218 16.22 5.00 -1.00
C ALA A 218 17.74 4.74 -1.14
N ASP A 219 18.33 5.12 -2.28
CA ASP A 219 19.76 4.94 -2.57
C ASP A 219 20.59 6.21 -2.32
N GLU A 220 19.99 7.35 -1.99
CA GLU A 220 20.68 8.52 -1.46
C GLU A 220 20.86 8.46 0.07
N ALA A 221 21.33 7.32 0.59
CA ALA A 221 22.16 7.38 1.78
C ALA A 221 23.42 8.16 1.37
N PRO A 222 23.84 9.21 2.10
CA PRO A 222 25.03 9.95 1.74
C PRO A 222 26.19 8.95 1.64
N SER A 223 26.73 8.76 0.44
CA SER A 223 28.01 8.12 0.26
C SER A 223 29.01 8.94 1.08
N GLU A 224 29.74 8.28 1.97
CA GLU A 224 30.76 8.87 2.85
C GLU A 224 31.91 9.58 2.07
N ASP A 225 31.83 9.68 0.74
CA ASP A 225 32.90 10.17 -0.14
C ASP A 225 32.79 11.66 -0.55
N GLN A 226 31.87 12.45 0.04
CA GLN A 226 31.81 13.90 -0.26
C GLN A 226 32.14 14.82 0.92
N LEU A 227 33.01 14.39 1.83
CA LEU A 227 33.60 15.25 2.85
C LEU A 227 35.13 15.15 2.78
N VAL A 228 35.72 15.60 1.71
CA VAL A 228 37.17 15.98 1.70
C VAL A 228 37.33 17.11 0.69
N ASP A 229 37.42 18.33 1.15
CA ASP A 229 38.52 19.24 0.85
C ASP A 229 38.34 20.52 1.68
N ASP A 230 39.08 20.63 2.73
CA ASP A 230 39.85 21.83 3.09
C ASP A 230 40.85 21.44 4.18
N GLN A 231 42.12 21.56 3.79
CA GLN A 231 43.34 21.33 4.56
C GLN A 231 43.72 22.54 5.39
N PRO A 232 44.90 22.47 6.06
CA PRO A 232 45.28 21.72 7.26
C PRO A 232 45.88 22.65 8.34
N VAL A 233 46.02 22.22 9.56
CA VAL A 233 47.17 22.61 10.42
C VAL A 233 47.45 21.51 11.46
N SER A 234 48.72 21.09 11.45
CA SER A 234 49.51 20.26 12.35
C SER A 234 49.37 20.56 13.84
N ASP A 235 49.47 19.58 14.72
CA ASP A 235 50.63 19.03 15.42
C ASP A 235 50.21 18.20 16.65
N ASP A 236 50.88 17.01 16.74
CA ASP A 236 51.39 16.28 17.92
C ASP A 236 50.54 16.13 19.22
N ASP A 237 50.24 15.00 19.70
CA ASP A 237 50.94 13.87 20.30
C ASP A 237 49.96 12.85 20.97
N PRO A 238 50.38 11.65 21.35
CA PRO A 238 49.49 10.47 21.45
C PRO A 238 49.09 10.11 22.90
N ASP A 239 48.24 9.09 22.96
CA ASP A 239 47.98 8.20 24.11
C ASP A 239 46.78 8.54 25.02
N ALA A 240 45.69 7.81 24.80
CA ALA A 240 44.89 7.19 25.87
C ALA A 240 43.80 6.26 25.33
N THR A 241 44.05 5.06 25.58
CA THR A 241 43.23 3.83 25.48
C THR A 241 41.82 3.94 26.10
N GLU A 242 40.92 3.17 25.49
CA GLU A 242 39.83 2.37 26.06
C GLU A 242 38.39 2.90 26.06
N THR A 243 37.63 2.10 25.31
CA THR A 243 36.26 1.57 25.59
C THR A 243 35.17 2.54 26.01
N ALA A 244 34.33 2.89 25.06
CA ALA A 244 32.92 3.11 25.36
C ALA A 244 32.04 2.81 24.13
N SER A 245 31.36 1.70 24.25
CA SER A 245 30.01 1.39 23.78
C SER A 245 29.44 2.15 22.60
N LYS A 246 29.26 1.40 21.51
CA LYS A 246 28.40 1.69 20.37
C LYS A 246 26.99 2.06 20.79
N ASN A 247 26.70 3.34 20.88
CA ASN A 247 25.37 3.94 20.73
C ASN A 247 25.56 5.34 20.16
N SER A 248 26.12 5.42 18.98
CA SER A 248 26.07 6.65 18.19
C SER A 248 24.70 6.71 17.53
N PHE A 249 23.73 7.23 18.24
CA PHE A 249 22.64 7.96 17.66
C PHE A 249 23.29 9.07 16.82
N LEU A 250 23.28 8.92 15.50
CA LEU A 250 23.68 9.97 14.58
C LEU A 250 22.77 11.17 14.86
N THR A 251 23.24 12.11 15.66
CA THR A 251 22.60 13.40 15.84
C THR A 251 22.83 14.17 14.55
N PHE A 252 21.98 13.93 13.55
CA PHE A 252 21.93 14.75 12.35
C PHE A 252 21.64 16.18 12.78
N THR A 253 22.58 17.07 12.60
CA THR A 253 22.39 18.50 12.84
C THR A 253 21.47 19.01 11.75
N ILE A 254 20.15 19.06 12.06
CA ILE A 254 19.15 19.60 11.15
C ILE A 254 19.50 21.09 10.94
N PRO A 255 19.53 21.57 9.69
CA PRO A 255 19.75 23.00 9.44
C PRO A 255 18.77 23.81 10.27
N THR A 256 19.24 24.69 11.11
CA THR A 256 18.49 25.49 12.12
C THR A 256 17.40 26.36 11.47
N ASN A 257 17.25 26.31 10.15
CA ASN A 257 16.46 27.25 9.35
C ASN A 257 15.21 26.63 8.68
N ILE A 258 14.91 25.31 8.86
CA ILE A 258 13.77 24.67 8.14
C ILE A 258 12.45 25.31 8.51
N GLY A 259 12.23 25.66 9.79
CA GLY A 259 11.00 26.33 10.24
C GLY A 259 10.78 27.67 9.54
N VAL A 260 11.86 28.46 9.37
CA VAL A 260 11.82 29.74 8.65
C VAL A 260 11.56 29.53 7.15
N LEU A 261 12.16 28.49 6.54
CA LEU A 261 11.92 28.16 5.15
C LEU A 261 10.46 27.73 4.93
N LEU A 262 9.88 26.93 5.83
CA LEU A 262 8.47 26.53 5.78
C LEU A 262 7.55 27.74 5.91
N SER A 263 7.78 28.61 6.90
CA SER A 263 6.98 29.82 7.09
C SER A 263 7.05 30.75 5.89
N LYS A 264 8.23 30.95 5.32
CA LYS A 264 8.40 31.84 4.17
C LYS A 264 7.86 31.24 2.87
N HIS A 265 8.17 30.00 2.56
CA HIS A 265 7.93 29.39 1.24
C HIS A 265 6.69 28.50 1.21
N CYS A 266 6.29 27.83 2.30
CA CYS A 266 5.07 27.05 2.34
C CYS A 266 3.87 27.89 2.77
N GLU A 267 3.96 28.60 3.91
CA GLU A 267 2.87 29.38 4.47
C GLU A 267 2.72 30.72 3.72
N GLY A 268 3.80 31.49 3.63
CA GLY A 268 3.75 32.82 3.00
C GLY A 268 3.51 32.81 1.50
N ALA A 269 3.93 31.76 0.79
CA ALA A 269 3.66 31.58 -0.63
C ALA A 269 2.44 30.69 -0.91
N GLU A 270 1.70 30.30 0.14
CA GLU A 270 0.47 29.49 0.06
C GLU A 270 0.64 28.16 -0.72
N LEU A 271 1.84 27.57 -0.70
CA LEU A 271 2.11 26.32 -1.43
C LEU A 271 1.20 25.17 -0.99
N TYR A 272 0.73 25.17 0.27
CA TYR A 272 -0.20 24.18 0.82
C TYR A 272 -1.55 24.14 0.07
N LEU A 273 -1.90 25.17 -0.70
CA LEU A 273 -3.10 25.19 -1.55
C LEU A 273 -2.95 24.35 -2.82
N GLN A 274 -1.73 23.98 -3.19
CA GLN A 274 -1.51 23.11 -4.34
C GLN A 274 -2.11 21.71 -4.07
N HIS A 275 -2.96 21.23 -4.99
CA HIS A 275 -3.49 19.86 -4.93
C HIS A 275 -2.34 18.85 -5.07
N ASP A 276 -2.48 17.71 -4.38
CA ASP A 276 -1.53 16.59 -4.43
C ASP A 276 -0.06 16.94 -4.11
N LEU A 277 0.18 18.01 -3.36
CA LEU A 277 1.51 18.38 -2.90
C LEU A 277 2.13 17.25 -2.08
N THR A 278 3.33 16.82 -2.46
CA THR A 278 4.09 15.77 -1.77
C THR A 278 5.21 16.35 -0.91
N LEU A 279 5.68 15.59 0.08
CA LEU A 279 6.86 15.97 0.89
C LEU A 279 8.08 16.24 0.02
N ALA A 280 8.31 15.41 -1.02
CA ALA A 280 9.41 15.58 -1.95
C ALA A 280 9.33 16.91 -2.70
N GLN A 281 8.18 17.24 -3.29
CA GLN A 281 7.93 18.50 -3.98
C GLN A 281 8.08 19.70 -3.05
N LEU A 282 7.57 19.60 -1.82
CA LEU A 282 7.75 20.68 -0.83
C LEU A 282 9.22 20.87 -0.49
N SER A 283 9.97 19.79 -0.21
CA SER A 283 11.39 19.88 0.13
C SER A 283 12.21 20.52 -0.98
N GLU A 284 11.95 20.17 -2.23
CA GLU A 284 12.59 20.78 -3.41
C GLU A 284 12.29 22.29 -3.48
N ARG A 285 11.02 22.67 -3.30
CA ARG A 285 10.61 24.08 -3.40
C ARG A 285 11.15 24.97 -2.31
N ILE A 286 11.32 24.45 -1.10
CA ILE A 286 11.94 25.19 0.01
C ILE A 286 13.47 25.10 0.01
N GLY A 287 14.07 24.38 -0.95
CA GLY A 287 15.53 24.26 -1.09
C GLY A 287 16.16 23.37 -0.02
N THR A 288 15.49 22.31 0.43
CA THR A 288 16.01 21.36 1.40
C THR A 288 15.88 19.92 0.91
N ASN A 289 16.46 18.98 1.65
CA ASN A 289 16.35 17.56 1.37
C ASN A 289 15.09 16.99 2.07
N ARG A 290 14.44 16.02 1.42
CA ARG A 290 13.26 15.28 1.95
C ARG A 290 13.53 14.70 3.35
N THR A 291 14.72 14.13 3.57
CA THR A 291 15.10 13.52 4.85
C THR A 291 15.15 14.57 5.97
N TYR A 292 15.74 15.74 5.69
CA TYR A 292 15.79 16.83 6.67
C TYR A 292 14.40 17.37 7.01
N LEU A 293 13.56 17.58 6.00
CA LEU A 293 12.20 18.05 6.22
C LEU A 293 11.36 17.03 7.02
N SER A 294 11.44 15.75 6.66
CA SER A 294 10.77 14.67 7.39
C SER A 294 11.24 14.59 8.85
N SER A 295 12.55 14.65 9.08
CA SER A 295 13.13 14.62 10.43
C SER A 295 12.72 15.84 11.27
N TYR A 296 12.64 17.02 10.66
CA TYR A 296 12.16 18.24 11.31
C TYR A 296 10.71 18.10 11.76
N LEU A 297 9.81 17.64 10.86
CA LEU A 297 8.39 17.43 11.22
C LEU A 297 8.24 16.36 12.32
N ALA A 298 9.00 15.26 12.22
CA ALA A 298 9.02 14.22 13.24
C ALA A 298 9.48 14.72 14.62
N GLN A 299 10.48 15.62 14.66
CA GLN A 299 10.91 16.26 15.92
C GLN A 299 9.83 17.16 16.51
N GLN A 300 8.98 17.77 15.68
CA GLN A 300 7.81 18.52 16.14
C GLN A 300 6.64 17.61 16.55
N GLY A 301 6.79 16.28 16.42
CA GLY A 301 5.73 15.31 16.72
C GLY A 301 4.56 15.32 15.73
N ILE A 302 4.75 15.85 14.52
CA ILE A 302 3.71 15.96 13.50
C ILE A 302 4.11 15.23 12.22
N THR A 303 3.12 14.71 11.50
CA THR A 303 3.33 14.12 10.15
C THR A 303 3.19 15.21 9.10
N TYR A 304 3.75 14.98 7.91
CA TYR A 304 3.57 15.88 6.77
C TYR A 304 2.08 16.08 6.43
N ASN A 305 1.30 14.99 6.46
CA ASN A 305 -0.15 15.05 6.24
C ASN A 305 -0.84 16.01 7.24
N SER A 306 -0.50 15.89 8.54
CA SER A 306 -1.06 16.76 9.57
C SER A 306 -0.64 18.22 9.37
N TYR A 307 0.62 18.48 9.02
CA TYR A 307 1.11 19.85 8.80
C TYR A 307 0.35 20.53 7.67
N ILE A 308 0.31 19.93 6.48
CA ILE A 308 -0.36 20.53 5.31
C ILE A 308 -1.87 20.65 5.52
N ASN A 309 -2.51 19.61 6.06
CA ASN A 309 -3.96 19.65 6.28
C ASN A 309 -4.34 20.65 7.40
N GLY A 310 -3.49 20.85 8.40
CA GLY A 310 -3.69 21.90 9.38
C GLY A 310 -3.77 23.29 8.73
N LEU A 311 -2.77 23.64 7.92
CA LEU A 311 -2.74 24.92 7.18
C LEU A 311 -3.96 25.09 6.27
N ARG A 312 -4.37 24.03 5.56
CA ARG A 312 -5.56 24.06 4.70
C ARG A 312 -6.87 24.28 5.48
N ILE A 313 -6.98 23.72 6.69
CA ILE A 313 -8.15 23.88 7.55
C ILE A 313 -8.20 25.30 8.13
N ASP A 314 -7.09 25.84 8.56
CA ASP A 314 -7.02 27.23 9.04
C ASP A 314 -7.36 28.21 7.90
N HIS A 315 -6.90 27.93 6.69
CA HIS A 315 -7.28 28.70 5.51
C HIS A 315 -8.79 28.59 5.19
N PHE A 316 -9.36 27.39 5.33
CA PHE A 316 -10.82 27.18 5.17
C PHE A 316 -11.61 28.03 6.17
N GLU A 317 -11.23 28.08 7.44
CA GLU A 317 -11.89 28.90 8.45
C GLU A 317 -11.85 30.37 8.07
N HIS A 318 -10.68 30.86 7.66
CA HIS A 318 -10.52 32.24 7.23
C HIS A 318 -11.42 32.57 6.01
N LEU A 319 -11.44 31.69 5.00
CA LEU A 319 -12.32 31.88 3.84
C LEU A 319 -13.81 31.81 4.18
N PHE A 320 -14.18 30.90 5.10
CA PHE A 320 -15.56 30.79 5.58
C PHE A 320 -16.03 32.06 6.29
N LEU A 321 -15.27 32.55 7.26
CA LEU A 321 -15.60 33.79 7.98
C LEU A 321 -15.69 35.00 7.05
N LYS A 322 -14.78 35.10 6.08
CA LYS A 322 -14.82 36.15 5.05
C LYS A 322 -16.06 36.03 4.17
N ALA A 323 -16.46 34.83 3.77
CA ALA A 323 -17.63 34.59 2.95
C ALA A 323 -18.93 34.89 3.71
N VAL A 324 -19.01 34.55 4.99
CA VAL A 324 -20.13 34.90 5.89
C VAL A 324 -20.24 36.43 6.04
N ALA A 325 -19.13 37.12 6.25
CA ALA A 325 -19.10 38.56 6.43
C ALA A 325 -19.51 39.34 5.16
N SER A 326 -19.26 38.76 3.97
CA SER A 326 -19.58 39.38 2.69
C SER A 326 -20.92 38.93 2.10
N ASP A 327 -21.70 38.13 2.83
CA ASP A 327 -23.00 37.55 2.38
C ASP A 327 -22.94 36.88 1.00
N HIS A 328 -21.77 36.31 0.64
CA HIS A 328 -21.59 35.62 -0.62
C HIS A 328 -22.06 34.17 -0.52
N PRO A 329 -22.88 33.66 -1.46
CA PRO A 329 -23.27 32.25 -1.45
C PRO A 329 -22.07 31.36 -1.71
N PHE A 330 -21.87 30.38 -0.83
CA PHE A 330 -20.78 29.39 -0.93
C PHE A 330 -21.25 28.02 -0.48
N THR A 331 -20.55 27.00 -0.93
CA THR A 331 -20.71 25.63 -0.40
C THR A 331 -19.42 25.21 0.29
N ALA A 332 -19.52 24.41 1.36
CA ALA A 332 -18.35 23.83 2.02
C ALA A 332 -17.43 23.08 1.03
N LYS A 333 -18.01 22.44 0.02
CA LYS A 333 -17.27 21.75 -1.04
C LYS A 333 -16.43 22.72 -1.88
N GLN A 334 -16.99 23.85 -2.28
CA GLN A 334 -16.25 24.87 -3.06
C GLN A 334 -15.09 25.46 -2.27
N LEU A 335 -15.32 25.76 -0.97
CA LEU A 335 -14.25 26.27 -0.10
C LEU A 335 -13.16 25.23 0.10
N ALA A 336 -13.52 23.96 0.35
CA ALA A 336 -12.55 22.88 0.50
C ALA A 336 -11.63 22.76 -0.73
N TYR A 337 -12.16 22.83 -1.94
CA TYR A 337 -11.35 22.85 -3.17
C TYR A 337 -10.40 24.04 -3.24
N LYS A 338 -10.87 25.24 -2.88
CA LYS A 338 -10.01 26.44 -2.83
C LYS A 338 -8.87 26.32 -1.82
N CYS A 339 -9.08 25.53 -0.76
CA CYS A 339 -8.06 25.23 0.26
C CYS A 339 -7.09 24.11 -0.13
N GLY A 340 -7.12 23.63 -1.38
CA GLY A 340 -6.17 22.61 -1.88
C GLY A 340 -6.57 21.16 -1.62
N PHE A 341 -7.78 20.88 -1.11
CA PHE A 341 -8.24 19.50 -0.99
C PHE A 341 -8.75 18.98 -2.35
N SER A 342 -8.30 17.80 -2.75
CA SER A 342 -8.73 17.13 -3.99
C SER A 342 -10.14 16.52 -3.87
N SER A 343 -10.65 16.30 -2.64
CA SER A 343 -12.01 15.79 -2.42
C SER A 343 -12.62 16.30 -1.13
N TYR A 344 -13.97 16.45 -1.16
CA TYR A 344 -14.72 16.83 0.04
C TYR A 344 -14.64 15.78 1.15
N SER A 345 -14.54 14.51 0.82
CA SER A 345 -14.41 13.44 1.81
C SER A 345 -13.08 13.51 2.59
N THR A 346 -11.97 13.79 1.89
CA THR A 346 -10.66 14.00 2.52
C THR A 346 -10.70 15.23 3.42
N PHE A 347 -11.26 16.34 2.94
CA PHE A 347 -11.45 17.55 3.73
C PHE A 347 -12.28 17.28 4.99
N ALA A 348 -13.46 16.66 4.86
CA ALA A 348 -14.34 16.42 6.01
C ALA A 348 -13.71 15.51 7.08
N ALA A 349 -12.94 14.49 6.65
CA ALA A 349 -12.19 13.63 7.55
C ALA A 349 -11.09 14.41 8.30
N ALA A 350 -10.28 15.19 7.58
CA ALA A 350 -9.25 16.05 8.17
C ALA A 350 -9.88 17.08 9.11
N PHE A 351 -10.93 17.77 8.68
CA PHE A 351 -11.62 18.76 9.49
C PHE A 351 -12.11 18.18 10.83
N LYS A 352 -12.76 17.00 10.77
CA LYS A 352 -13.23 16.30 11.98
C LYS A 352 -12.07 15.93 12.91
N LEU A 353 -10.93 15.54 12.36
CA LEU A 353 -9.73 15.20 13.14
C LEU A 353 -9.17 16.43 13.86
N PHE A 354 -9.10 17.59 13.18
CA PHE A 354 -8.52 18.83 13.74
C PHE A 354 -9.48 19.58 14.66
N LYS A 355 -10.78 19.65 14.32
CA LYS A 355 -11.77 20.43 15.05
C LYS A 355 -12.66 19.61 16.01
N GLY A 356 -12.54 18.28 16.00
CA GLY A 356 -13.32 17.39 16.85
C GLY A 356 -14.79 17.23 16.46
N GLN A 357 -15.29 18.00 15.46
CA GLN A 357 -16.69 18.02 15.03
C GLN A 357 -16.84 18.03 13.51
N SER A 358 -18.06 17.77 13.04
CA SER A 358 -18.32 17.78 11.59
C SER A 358 -18.31 19.21 11.03
N VAL A 359 -17.94 19.32 9.73
CA VAL A 359 -17.95 20.60 8.99
C VAL A 359 -19.31 21.32 9.11
N THR A 360 -20.40 20.58 8.95
CA THR A 360 -21.75 21.14 9.01
C THR A 360 -22.10 21.67 10.39
N ALA A 361 -21.72 20.96 11.46
CA ALA A 361 -21.96 21.40 12.83
C ALA A 361 -21.17 22.69 13.13
N TRP A 362 -19.88 22.70 12.76
CA TRP A 362 -19.01 23.86 12.97
C TRP A 362 -19.49 25.09 12.17
N MET A 363 -19.87 24.91 10.90
CA MET A 363 -20.40 26.02 10.09
C MET A 363 -21.69 26.60 10.67
N LYS A 364 -22.60 25.75 11.18
CA LYS A 364 -23.85 26.20 11.81
C LYS A 364 -23.58 27.02 13.08
N GLU A 365 -22.60 26.61 13.86
CA GLU A 365 -22.21 27.30 15.10
C GLU A 365 -21.56 28.65 14.83
N ASN A 366 -20.82 28.79 13.72
CA ASN A 366 -20.07 29.99 13.35
C ASN A 366 -20.80 30.87 12.33
N THR A 367 -22.05 30.55 11.96
CA THR A 367 -22.90 31.41 11.14
C THR A 367 -23.80 32.23 12.06
N PRO A 368 -23.74 33.57 12.03
CA PRO A 368 -24.65 34.39 12.83
C PRO A 368 -26.11 34.10 12.46
N PRO A 369 -27.04 34.11 13.42
CA PRO A 369 -28.45 33.96 13.13
C PRO A 369 -28.86 35.07 12.14
N ARG A 370 -29.50 34.68 11.02
CA ARG A 370 -30.13 35.68 10.15
C ARG A 370 -31.23 36.35 10.95
N GLU A 371 -31.10 37.64 11.19
CA GLU A 371 -32.24 38.45 11.66
C GLU A 371 -33.33 38.31 10.58
N GLU A 372 -34.43 37.65 10.97
CA GLU A 372 -35.62 37.59 10.13
C GLU A 372 -36.14 39.00 9.94
N ALA A 373 -35.98 39.54 8.73
CA ALA A 373 -36.51 40.83 8.32
C ALA A 373 -37.98 40.68 7.91
#